data_5934d1af5c1ea6e340cfeba7dfa6bf68
#
_entry.id   5934d1af5c1ea6e340cfeba7dfa6bf68
#
_cell.length_a   1.000
_cell.length_b   1.000
_cell.length_c   1.000
_cell.angle_alpha   90.00
_cell.angle_beta   90.00
_cell.angle_gamma   90.00
#
_symmetry.space_group_name_H-M   'P 1'
#
loop_
_entity.id
_entity.type
_entity.pdbx_description
1 polymer ?
#
loop_
_entity_poly.entity_id
_entity_poly.type
_entity_poly.pdbx_seq_one_letter_code
_entity_poly.pdbx_strand_id
1 'polypeptide(L)'
;MLHSQRVMTNFGRKPRIHSGVDVIRHSMVSLERYIPPTLYRRLFIKRIARHSLAIEGFEFRPVQSLFELEEALRLVNDSYARRGISTVCRAGMRFSAFHLLPGTTTFVAIKDQQIVGTVSLIEDSMLGLPLEEVHGNEVVMQRLAGGRLAEVGTLAVAAGYRGKGVPLMLYNAMFRWAMHFRGVQRLLIAVHPRAGAFYRNVLFFSPMGRVQPYTKLNNALSLPLCLDLGNAPAIFQQAYQRPTLGFSVEGQRTHFFDFFCRSDYAHIRLPATGSVRRWDAQEVLTHMARCGVHGRNLSPRVQRALALA
;
A
#
# COMPACT_ATOMS: atom_id res chain seq x y z
N MET A 1 6.69 -63.56 -27.50
CA MET A 1 7.59 -62.43 -27.86
C MET A 1 7.34 -61.28 -26.95
N LEU A 2 8.28 -61.06 -26.04
CA LEU A 2 8.22 -60.10 -24.96
C LEU A 2 8.63 -58.70 -25.48
N HIS A 3 7.79 -57.67 -25.31
CA HIS A 3 8.19 -56.29 -25.50
C HIS A 3 8.23 -55.60 -24.14
N SER A 4 9.47 -55.35 -23.74
CA SER A 4 9.85 -54.61 -22.54
C SER A 4 9.60 -53.15 -22.72
N GLN A 5 8.71 -52.55 -21.91
CA GLN A 5 8.58 -51.09 -21.80
C GLN A 5 9.50 -50.59 -20.69
N ARG A 6 10.46 -49.78 -21.09
CA ARG A 6 11.36 -49.04 -20.18
C ARG A 6 10.59 -47.93 -19.50
N VAL A 7 10.46 -48.02 -18.19
CA VAL A 7 10.04 -46.91 -17.32
C VAL A 7 11.20 -45.93 -17.20
N MET A 8 11.04 -44.72 -17.74
CA MET A 8 11.95 -43.60 -17.48
C MET A 8 11.66 -43.02 -16.12
N THR A 9 12.54 -43.20 -15.19
CA THR A 9 12.57 -42.56 -13.89
C THR A 9 12.95 -41.09 -14.05
N ASN A 10 12.00 -40.20 -13.74
CA ASN A 10 12.23 -38.77 -13.68
C ASN A 10 13.07 -38.46 -12.43
N PHE A 11 14.33 -38.13 -12.62
CA PHE A 11 15.25 -37.68 -11.58
C PHE A 11 14.76 -36.32 -11.05
N GLY A 12 14.54 -36.28 -9.74
CA GLY A 12 14.08 -35.13 -9.00
C GLY A 12 14.93 -33.85 -9.21
N ARG A 13 14.27 -32.76 -9.51
CA ARG A 13 14.85 -31.41 -9.36
C ARG A 13 15.14 -31.16 -7.88
N LYS A 14 16.41 -31.09 -7.52
CA LYS A 14 16.85 -30.60 -6.21
C LYS A 14 16.26 -29.23 -5.94
N PRO A 15 15.74 -28.95 -4.73
CA PRO A 15 15.30 -27.61 -4.37
C PRO A 15 16.49 -26.66 -4.45
N ARG A 16 16.33 -25.54 -5.16
CA ARG A 16 17.32 -24.45 -5.17
C ARG A 16 17.52 -23.97 -3.74
N ILE A 17 18.72 -24.12 -3.23
CA ILE A 17 19.17 -23.54 -1.96
C ILE A 17 19.02 -22.03 -2.09
N HIS A 18 18.08 -21.46 -1.35
CA HIS A 18 17.93 -20.02 -1.23
C HIS A 18 19.21 -19.43 -0.64
N SER A 19 19.72 -18.35 -1.26
CA SER A 19 20.96 -17.69 -0.85
C SER A 19 20.89 -17.29 0.63
N GLY A 20 22.04 -17.29 1.34
CA GLY A 20 22.14 -16.98 2.77
C GLY A 20 21.47 -15.65 3.20
N VAL A 21 21.19 -14.76 2.26
CA VAL A 21 20.44 -13.51 2.45
C VAL A 21 18.96 -13.75 2.81
N ASP A 22 18.34 -14.81 2.28
CA ASP A 22 16.93 -15.14 2.57
C ASP A 22 16.79 -15.82 3.94
N VAL A 23 17.77 -16.60 4.36
CA VAL A 23 17.82 -17.21 5.70
C VAL A 23 17.98 -16.13 6.78
N ILE A 24 18.85 -15.13 6.55
CA ILE A 24 19.05 -14.00 7.46
C ILE A 24 17.77 -13.14 7.56
N ARG A 25 17.05 -12.92 6.45
CA ARG A 25 15.76 -12.23 6.46
C ARG A 25 14.69 -12.99 7.25
N HIS A 26 14.63 -14.32 7.17
CA HIS A 26 13.69 -15.14 7.94
C HIS A 26 13.99 -15.12 9.44
N SER A 27 15.26 -15.17 9.83
CA SER A 27 15.68 -15.10 11.23
C SER A 27 15.40 -13.75 11.87
N MET A 28 15.60 -12.64 11.14
CA MET A 28 15.30 -11.29 11.65
C MET A 28 13.81 -11.08 11.93
N VAL A 29 12.90 -11.61 11.11
CA VAL A 29 11.45 -11.49 11.34
C VAL A 29 10.99 -12.17 12.64
N SER A 30 11.65 -13.23 13.06
CA SER A 30 11.36 -13.89 14.34
C SER A 30 11.86 -13.08 15.54
N LEU A 31 12.98 -12.38 15.39
CA LEU A 31 13.58 -11.55 16.44
C LEU A 31 12.88 -10.18 16.60
N GLU A 32 12.22 -9.66 15.57
CA GLU A 32 11.52 -8.37 15.62
C GLU A 32 10.42 -8.31 16.69
N ARG A 33 9.86 -9.45 17.09
CA ARG A 33 8.85 -9.54 18.16
C ARG A 33 9.41 -9.22 19.54
N TYR A 34 10.72 -9.36 19.73
CA TYR A 34 11.40 -9.17 21.02
C TYR A 34 12.11 -7.82 21.12
N ILE A 35 12.16 -7.05 20.03
CA ILE A 35 12.81 -5.74 20.03
C ILE A 35 11.84 -4.70 20.60
N PRO A 36 12.23 -3.96 21.68
CA PRO A 36 11.39 -2.87 22.19
C PRO A 36 11.07 -1.84 21.09
N PRO A 37 9.85 -1.29 21.05
CA PRO A 37 9.43 -0.33 20.02
C PRO A 37 10.37 0.85 19.84
N THR A 38 10.94 1.37 20.92
CA THR A 38 11.91 2.47 20.89
C THR A 38 13.23 2.09 20.21
N LEU A 39 13.72 0.88 20.45
CA LEU A 39 14.92 0.37 19.80
C LEU A 39 14.66 0.08 18.32
N TYR A 40 13.51 -0.51 18.00
CA TYR A 40 13.08 -0.75 16.61
C TYR A 40 13.07 0.56 15.81
N ARG A 41 12.46 1.63 16.35
CA ARG A 41 12.43 2.96 15.72
C ARG A 41 13.84 3.51 15.49
N ARG A 42 14.70 3.44 16.51
CA ARG A 42 16.10 3.92 16.39
C ARG A 42 16.87 3.19 15.29
N LEU A 43 16.73 1.86 15.22
CA LEU A 43 17.39 1.04 14.19
C LEU A 43 16.86 1.37 12.80
N PHE A 44 15.54 1.53 12.67
CA PHE A 44 14.88 1.89 11.42
C PHE A 44 15.36 3.27 10.92
N ILE A 45 15.36 4.28 11.79
CA ILE A 45 15.80 5.63 11.44
C ILE A 45 17.31 5.65 11.09
N LYS A 46 18.16 4.97 11.86
CA LYS A 46 19.56 4.82 11.52
C LYS A 46 19.78 4.18 10.15
N ARG A 47 18.94 3.21 9.78
CA ARG A 47 19.00 2.59 8.46
C ARG A 47 18.61 3.57 7.35
N ILE A 48 17.56 4.36 7.54
CA ILE A 48 17.16 5.40 6.57
C ILE A 48 18.20 6.52 6.52
N ALA A 49 18.71 6.96 7.66
CA ALA A 49 19.70 8.03 7.74
C ALA A 49 21.03 7.71 7.05
N ARG A 50 21.36 6.42 6.90
CA ARG A 50 22.55 5.98 6.13
C ARG A 50 22.41 6.16 4.63
N HIS A 51 21.20 6.21 4.16
CA HIS A 51 20.85 6.42 2.76
C HIS A 51 20.04 7.70 2.73
N SER A 52 20.60 8.80 2.25
CA SER A 52 19.78 9.94 1.86
C SER A 52 18.64 9.40 1.03
N LEU A 53 17.39 9.80 1.33
CA LEU A 53 16.29 9.46 0.44
C LEU A 53 16.59 10.18 -0.88
N ALA A 54 17.23 9.46 -1.80
CA ALA A 54 17.56 9.96 -3.13
C ALA A 54 16.27 10.00 -3.95
N ILE A 55 15.55 11.09 -3.81
CA ILE A 55 14.29 11.35 -4.53
C ILE A 55 14.50 12.27 -5.73
N GLU A 56 15.73 12.66 -6.00
CA GLU A 56 16.09 13.48 -7.15
C GLU A 56 15.56 12.87 -8.45
N GLY A 57 14.84 13.68 -9.21
CA GLY A 57 14.19 13.28 -10.45
C GLY A 57 13.00 12.34 -10.28
N PHE A 58 12.50 12.13 -9.06
CA PHE A 58 11.19 11.51 -8.82
C PHE A 58 10.10 12.56 -8.71
N GLU A 59 8.92 12.23 -9.23
CA GLU A 59 7.69 12.96 -9.01
C GLU A 59 6.73 12.10 -8.18
N PHE A 60 6.13 12.68 -7.13
CA PHE A 60 5.14 12.02 -6.28
C PHE A 60 3.86 12.83 -6.32
N ARG A 61 2.81 12.27 -6.91
CA ARG A 61 1.52 12.95 -7.08
C ARG A 61 0.35 11.96 -7.24
N PRO A 62 -0.90 12.42 -7.15
CA PRO A 62 -2.05 11.66 -7.62
C PRO A 62 -1.97 11.39 -9.12
N VAL A 63 -2.57 10.28 -9.57
CA VAL A 63 -2.76 9.97 -11.00
C VAL A 63 -3.59 11.07 -11.68
N GLN A 64 -3.25 11.37 -12.93
CA GLN A 64 -3.90 12.42 -13.72
C GLN A 64 -4.64 11.87 -14.96
N SER A 65 -4.46 10.60 -15.29
CA SER A 65 -5.10 9.96 -16.43
C SER A 65 -5.47 8.51 -16.14
N LEU A 66 -6.42 7.97 -16.92
CA LEU A 66 -6.76 6.56 -16.86
C LEU A 66 -5.56 5.66 -17.19
N PHE A 67 -4.72 6.09 -18.12
CA PHE A 67 -3.48 5.39 -18.47
C PHE A 67 -2.56 5.23 -17.24
N GLU A 68 -2.33 6.31 -16.49
CA GLU A 68 -1.51 6.26 -15.28
C GLU A 68 -2.11 5.36 -14.19
N LEU A 69 -3.45 5.38 -14.02
CA LEU A 69 -4.11 4.46 -13.11
C LEU A 69 -3.88 3.01 -13.52
N GLU A 70 -4.03 2.70 -14.81
CA GLU A 70 -3.84 1.35 -15.32
C GLU A 70 -2.39 0.86 -15.17
N GLU A 71 -1.40 1.72 -15.42
CA GLU A 71 0.02 1.40 -15.18
C GLU A 71 0.30 1.14 -13.69
N ALA A 72 -0.29 1.95 -12.80
CA ALA A 72 -0.20 1.72 -11.36
C ALA A 72 -0.80 0.35 -10.96
N LEU A 73 -1.96 0.00 -11.51
CA LEU A 73 -2.62 -1.29 -11.24
C LEU A 73 -1.85 -2.48 -11.83
N ARG A 74 -1.20 -2.32 -12.99
CA ARG A 74 -0.29 -3.33 -13.55
C ARG A 74 0.90 -3.56 -12.61
N LEU A 75 1.51 -2.49 -12.11
CA LEU A 75 2.60 -2.59 -11.13
C LEU A 75 2.17 -3.35 -9.86
N VAL A 76 0.95 -3.11 -9.37
CA VAL A 76 0.37 -3.86 -8.23
C VAL A 76 0.22 -5.32 -8.58
N ASN A 77 -0.40 -5.64 -9.72
CA ASN A 77 -0.60 -7.03 -10.18
C ASN A 77 0.72 -7.80 -10.25
N ASP A 78 1.72 -7.21 -10.87
CA ASP A 78 3.06 -7.81 -11.00
C ASP A 78 3.75 -7.98 -9.65
N SER A 79 3.61 -7.00 -8.75
CA SER A 79 4.18 -7.07 -7.41
C SER A 79 3.55 -8.20 -6.59
N TYR A 80 2.24 -8.39 -6.70
CA TYR A 80 1.48 -9.43 -5.99
C TYR A 80 1.79 -10.81 -6.56
N ALA A 81 1.86 -10.96 -7.88
CA ALA A 81 2.22 -12.20 -8.54
C ALA A 81 3.63 -12.67 -8.15
N ARG A 82 4.61 -11.77 -8.18
CA ARG A 82 6.00 -12.10 -7.76
C ARG A 82 6.11 -12.54 -6.29
N ARG A 83 5.18 -12.11 -5.45
CA ARG A 83 5.12 -12.51 -4.03
C ARG A 83 4.27 -13.74 -3.77
N GLY A 84 3.65 -14.31 -4.80
CA GLY A 84 2.73 -15.43 -4.66
C GLY A 84 1.40 -15.08 -3.98
N ILE A 85 1.10 -13.77 -3.83
CA ILE A 85 -0.13 -13.28 -3.19
C ILE A 85 -1.33 -13.48 -4.12
N SER A 86 -1.11 -13.39 -5.44
CA SER A 86 -2.16 -13.63 -6.42
C SER A 86 -1.60 -14.23 -7.71
N THR A 87 -2.47 -14.88 -8.50
CA THR A 87 -2.15 -15.27 -9.88
C THR A 87 -2.14 -14.04 -10.79
N VAL A 88 -1.32 -14.08 -11.84
CA VAL A 88 -1.32 -13.03 -12.87
C VAL A 88 -2.68 -13.00 -13.57
N CYS A 89 -3.30 -11.81 -13.63
CA CYS A 89 -4.51 -11.62 -14.41
C CYS A 89 -4.16 -11.54 -15.91
N ARG A 90 -4.98 -12.15 -16.78
CA ARG A 90 -4.77 -12.11 -18.25
C ARG A 90 -4.71 -10.69 -18.80
N ALA A 91 -5.49 -9.76 -18.25
CA ALA A 91 -5.47 -8.34 -18.60
C ALA A 91 -4.25 -7.57 -18.07
N GLY A 92 -3.34 -8.23 -17.33
CA GLY A 92 -2.20 -7.59 -16.68
C GLY A 92 -2.57 -6.73 -15.46
N MET A 93 -3.85 -6.55 -15.19
CA MET A 93 -4.39 -5.80 -14.04
C MET A 93 -5.71 -6.38 -13.60
N ARG A 94 -6.05 -6.25 -12.32
CA ARG A 94 -7.34 -6.68 -11.77
C ARG A 94 -8.30 -5.50 -11.73
N PHE A 95 -9.51 -5.72 -12.20
CA PHE A 95 -10.58 -4.76 -12.00
C PHE A 95 -10.93 -4.65 -10.51
N SER A 96 -11.05 -3.42 -10.05
CA SER A 96 -11.59 -3.08 -8.75
C SER A 96 -12.37 -1.79 -8.85
N ALA A 97 -13.67 -1.84 -8.59
CA ALA A 97 -14.54 -0.67 -8.60
C ALA A 97 -14.05 0.42 -7.64
N PHE A 98 -13.39 0.05 -6.54
CA PHE A 98 -12.88 1.00 -5.55
C PHE A 98 -11.93 2.04 -6.12
N HIS A 99 -11.10 1.69 -7.13
CA HIS A 99 -10.15 2.64 -7.72
C HIS A 99 -10.82 3.68 -8.64
N LEU A 100 -12.06 3.45 -9.01
CA LEU A 100 -12.83 4.34 -9.88
C LEU A 100 -13.81 5.23 -9.09
N LEU A 101 -13.93 5.03 -7.78
CA LEU A 101 -14.81 5.82 -6.92
C LEU A 101 -14.28 7.25 -6.74
N PRO A 102 -15.19 8.26 -6.65
CA PRO A 102 -14.81 9.66 -6.45
C PRO A 102 -14.01 9.94 -5.17
N GLY A 103 -14.14 9.08 -4.14
CA GLY A 103 -13.40 9.17 -2.89
C GLY A 103 -12.04 8.47 -2.91
N THR A 104 -11.62 7.92 -4.05
CA THR A 104 -10.33 7.22 -4.13
C THR A 104 -9.27 8.09 -4.80
N THR A 105 -8.12 8.20 -4.13
CA THR A 105 -6.94 8.86 -4.68
C THR A 105 -5.80 7.85 -4.80
N THR A 106 -5.39 7.55 -6.03
CA THR A 106 -4.20 6.74 -6.29
C THR A 106 -3.00 7.64 -6.49
N PHE A 107 -1.97 7.48 -5.67
CA PHE A 107 -0.69 8.17 -5.79
C PHE A 107 0.30 7.32 -6.57
N VAL A 108 1.14 7.99 -7.35
CA VAL A 108 2.22 7.38 -8.12
C VAL A 108 3.56 8.04 -7.81
N ALA A 109 4.60 7.25 -7.85
CA ALA A 109 5.99 7.68 -7.94
C ALA A 109 6.43 7.49 -9.38
N ILE A 110 6.85 8.57 -10.01
CA ILE A 110 7.30 8.59 -11.40
C ILE A 110 8.79 8.87 -11.42
N LYS A 111 9.53 8.12 -12.22
CA LYS A 111 10.94 8.33 -12.52
C LYS A 111 11.16 8.04 -13.99
N ASP A 112 11.83 8.98 -14.70
CA ASP A 112 12.11 8.85 -16.12
C ASP A 112 10.84 8.50 -16.94
N GLN A 113 9.75 9.22 -16.67
CA GLN A 113 8.41 9.05 -17.26
C GLN A 113 7.75 7.68 -17.01
N GLN A 114 8.30 6.86 -16.13
CA GLN A 114 7.75 5.55 -15.79
C GLN A 114 7.16 5.55 -14.37
N ILE A 115 6.02 4.89 -14.19
CA ILE A 115 5.45 4.65 -12.87
C ILE A 115 6.24 3.53 -12.19
N VAL A 116 6.97 3.90 -11.13
CA VAL A 116 7.85 3.00 -10.38
C VAL A 116 7.35 2.68 -8.98
N GLY A 117 6.27 3.33 -8.56
CA GLY A 117 5.62 3.07 -7.28
C GLY A 117 4.20 3.58 -7.26
N THR A 118 3.36 2.99 -6.40
CA THR A 118 1.96 3.41 -6.20
C THR A 118 1.48 3.09 -4.79
N VAL A 119 0.50 3.87 -4.32
CA VAL A 119 -0.33 3.62 -3.14
C VAL A 119 -1.68 4.28 -3.34
N SER A 120 -2.78 3.67 -2.87
CA SER A 120 -4.11 4.26 -2.94
C SER A 120 -4.66 4.58 -1.55
N LEU A 121 -5.33 5.72 -1.43
CA LEU A 121 -6.22 6.09 -0.35
C LEU A 121 -7.65 5.89 -0.83
N ILE A 122 -8.38 4.97 -0.22
CA ILE A 122 -9.76 4.59 -0.58
C ILE A 122 -10.66 5.04 0.57
N GLU A 123 -11.42 6.11 0.38
CA GLU A 123 -12.36 6.59 1.39
C GLU A 123 -13.57 5.65 1.50
N ASP A 124 -14.11 5.54 2.71
CA ASP A 124 -15.31 4.77 2.95
C ASP A 124 -16.48 5.31 2.12
N SER A 125 -17.23 4.40 1.53
CA SER A 125 -18.26 4.71 0.55
C SER A 125 -19.46 3.80 0.67
N MET A 126 -20.44 3.97 -0.22
CA MET A 126 -21.55 3.02 -0.34
C MET A 126 -21.12 1.59 -0.66
N LEU A 127 -19.92 1.38 -1.23
CA LEU A 127 -19.37 0.03 -1.44
C LEU A 127 -18.67 -0.51 -0.18
N GLY A 128 -18.45 0.32 0.83
CA GLY A 128 -17.61 0.03 1.96
C GLY A 128 -16.12 0.17 1.63
N LEU A 129 -15.28 -0.61 2.29
CA LEU A 129 -13.83 -0.64 2.12
C LEU A 129 -13.36 -2.03 1.66
N PRO A 130 -12.30 -2.14 0.84
CA PRO A 130 -11.78 -3.43 0.38
C PRO A 130 -11.47 -4.43 1.49
N LEU A 131 -10.92 -3.98 2.62
CA LEU A 131 -10.58 -4.86 3.74
C LEU A 131 -11.79 -5.49 4.43
N GLU A 132 -13.00 -5.01 4.22
CA GLU A 132 -14.23 -5.59 4.77
C GLU A 132 -14.48 -7.02 4.28
N GLU A 133 -13.90 -7.38 3.16
CA GLU A 133 -13.99 -8.75 2.66
C GLU A 133 -13.44 -9.78 3.66
N VAL A 134 -12.49 -9.38 4.50
CA VAL A 134 -11.84 -10.25 5.50
C VAL A 134 -12.12 -9.76 6.92
N HIS A 135 -12.20 -8.46 7.12
CA HIS A 135 -12.25 -7.80 8.43
C HIS A 135 -13.50 -6.92 8.59
N GLY A 136 -14.66 -7.39 8.11
CA GLY A 136 -15.90 -6.62 8.10
C GLY A 136 -16.36 -6.17 9.48
N ASN A 137 -16.28 -7.05 10.49
CA ASN A 137 -16.68 -6.72 11.85
C ASN A 137 -15.79 -5.61 12.46
N GLU A 138 -14.50 -5.70 12.22
CA GLU A 138 -13.52 -4.70 12.67
C GLU A 138 -13.79 -3.33 12.05
N VAL A 139 -14.16 -3.28 10.75
CA VAL A 139 -14.53 -2.02 10.08
C VAL A 139 -15.83 -1.45 10.63
N VAL A 140 -16.84 -2.30 10.88
CA VAL A 140 -18.10 -1.86 11.50
C VAL A 140 -17.82 -1.19 12.86
N MET A 141 -16.95 -1.78 13.68
CA MET A 141 -16.56 -1.16 14.95
C MET A 141 -15.87 0.20 14.78
N GLN A 142 -15.04 0.35 13.74
CA GLN A 142 -14.43 1.64 13.44
C GLN A 142 -15.46 2.68 12.96
N ARG A 143 -16.47 2.28 12.19
CA ARG A 143 -17.58 3.18 11.79
C ARG A 143 -18.40 3.62 13.00
N LEU A 144 -18.73 2.70 13.91
CA LEU A 144 -19.48 3.02 15.13
C LEU A 144 -18.71 3.98 16.04
N ALA A 145 -17.39 3.92 16.04
CA ALA A 145 -16.57 4.88 16.76
C ALA A 145 -16.57 6.29 16.13
N GLY A 146 -17.22 6.45 14.99
CA GLY A 146 -17.42 7.72 14.28
C GLY A 146 -16.21 8.20 13.49
N GLY A 147 -16.42 9.23 12.69
CA GLY A 147 -15.39 9.87 11.89
C GLY A 147 -15.22 9.29 10.48
N ARG A 148 -14.49 10.02 9.64
CA ARG A 148 -14.21 9.61 8.26
C ARG A 148 -13.14 8.53 8.23
N LEU A 149 -13.46 7.41 7.61
CA LEU A 149 -12.55 6.27 7.43
C LEU A 149 -11.97 6.27 6.02
N ALA A 150 -10.74 5.81 5.88
CA ALA A 150 -10.17 5.46 4.60
C ALA A 150 -9.22 4.26 4.74
N GLU A 151 -9.16 3.43 3.71
CA GLU A 151 -8.20 2.32 3.62
C GLU A 151 -6.98 2.73 2.80
N VAL A 152 -5.80 2.36 3.30
CA VAL A 152 -4.55 2.44 2.54
C VAL A 152 -4.31 1.10 1.85
N GLY A 153 -4.35 1.11 0.54
CA GLY A 153 -4.22 -0.10 -0.27
C GLY A 153 -3.21 0.01 -1.41
N THR A 154 -3.06 -1.08 -2.12
CA THR A 154 -2.31 -1.16 -3.39
C THR A 154 -0.88 -0.61 -3.37
N LEU A 155 -0.17 -0.69 -2.23
CA LEU A 155 1.24 -0.31 -2.18
C LEU A 155 2.09 -1.29 -2.99
N ALA A 156 2.70 -0.78 -4.05
CA ALA A 156 3.66 -1.51 -4.87
C ALA A 156 4.83 -0.62 -5.27
N VAL A 157 6.01 -1.23 -5.40
CA VAL A 157 7.23 -0.56 -5.91
C VAL A 157 7.96 -1.51 -6.84
N ALA A 158 8.35 -1.00 -8.00
CA ALA A 158 9.12 -1.72 -9.00
C ALA A 158 10.44 -2.22 -8.42
N ALA A 159 10.89 -3.41 -8.88
CA ALA A 159 12.01 -4.11 -8.27
C ALA A 159 13.30 -3.26 -8.18
N GLY A 160 13.62 -2.51 -9.23
CA GLY A 160 14.82 -1.66 -9.31
C GLY A 160 14.82 -0.45 -8.37
N TYR A 161 13.66 -0.13 -7.77
CA TYR A 161 13.47 1.03 -6.90
C TYR A 161 13.20 0.68 -5.44
N ARG A 162 13.25 -0.63 -5.10
CA ARG A 162 13.12 -1.08 -3.72
C ARG A 162 14.32 -0.65 -2.89
N GLY A 163 14.06 -0.26 -1.65
CA GLY A 163 15.11 0.23 -0.74
C GLY A 163 15.54 1.69 -0.95
N LYS A 164 15.03 2.37 -1.99
CA LYS A 164 15.36 3.79 -2.30
C LYS A 164 14.44 4.81 -1.63
N GLY A 165 13.62 4.40 -0.65
CA GLY A 165 12.72 5.31 0.07
C GLY A 165 11.38 5.59 -0.62
N VAL A 166 11.14 5.09 -1.84
CA VAL A 166 9.89 5.31 -2.59
C VAL A 166 8.63 5.02 -1.78
N PRO A 167 8.51 3.91 -1.02
CA PRO A 167 7.33 3.67 -0.19
C PRO A 167 7.11 4.75 0.86
N LEU A 168 8.20 5.25 1.47
CA LEU A 168 8.11 6.26 2.52
C LEU A 168 7.58 7.59 1.97
N MET A 169 8.04 7.98 0.77
CA MET A 169 7.56 9.18 0.09
C MET A 169 6.10 9.07 -0.36
N LEU A 170 5.70 7.91 -0.88
CA LEU A 170 4.29 7.64 -1.22
C LEU A 170 3.39 7.70 0.02
N TYR A 171 3.82 7.10 1.14
CA TYR A 171 3.11 7.22 2.42
C TYR A 171 3.03 8.66 2.90
N ASN A 172 4.10 9.43 2.75
CA ASN A 172 4.10 10.84 3.11
C ASN A 172 3.04 11.61 2.32
N ALA A 173 3.05 11.52 0.99
CA ALA A 173 2.08 12.20 0.13
C ALA A 173 0.64 11.81 0.50
N MET A 174 0.37 10.51 0.62
CA MET A 174 -0.94 9.98 0.97
C MET A 174 -1.40 10.40 2.37
N PHE A 175 -0.52 10.32 3.37
CA PHE A 175 -0.83 10.65 4.76
C PHE A 175 -1.20 12.13 4.90
N ARG A 176 -0.42 13.02 4.29
CA ARG A 176 -0.68 14.47 4.28
C ARG A 176 -1.98 14.78 3.54
N TRP A 177 -2.23 14.12 2.42
CA TRP A 177 -3.48 14.23 1.67
C TRP A 177 -4.68 13.82 2.52
N ALA A 178 -4.62 12.67 3.16
CA ALA A 178 -5.66 12.16 4.03
C ALA A 178 -5.98 13.14 5.17
N MET A 179 -4.95 13.66 5.83
CA MET A 179 -5.09 14.49 7.02
C MET A 179 -5.49 15.92 6.70
N HIS A 180 -4.81 16.58 5.74
CA HIS A 180 -4.97 18.02 5.52
C HIS A 180 -6.01 18.37 4.44
N PHE A 181 -6.27 17.46 3.50
CA PHE A 181 -7.15 17.74 2.37
C PHE A 181 -8.45 16.96 2.39
N ARG A 182 -8.43 15.72 2.93
CA ARG A 182 -9.61 14.85 2.92
C ARG A 182 -10.33 14.78 4.26
N GLY A 183 -9.74 15.29 5.32
CA GLY A 183 -10.31 15.24 6.67
C GLY A 183 -10.56 13.81 7.16
N VAL A 184 -9.74 12.85 6.71
CA VAL A 184 -9.78 11.47 7.18
C VAL A 184 -9.35 11.44 8.64
N GLN A 185 -10.12 10.78 9.48
CA GLN A 185 -9.85 10.68 10.92
C GLN A 185 -9.21 9.34 11.28
N ARG A 186 -9.48 8.28 10.53
CA ARG A 186 -8.84 6.98 10.74
C ARG A 186 -8.40 6.37 9.43
N LEU A 187 -7.13 5.96 9.40
CA LEU A 187 -6.56 5.15 8.32
C LEU A 187 -6.60 3.69 8.72
N LEU A 188 -7.23 2.87 7.90
CA LEU A 188 -7.26 1.42 8.02
C LEU A 188 -6.30 0.80 7.01
N ILE A 189 -5.68 -0.30 7.37
CA ILE A 189 -4.78 -1.04 6.48
C ILE A 189 -4.81 -2.52 6.82
N ALA A 190 -4.79 -3.37 5.80
CA ALA A 190 -4.59 -4.80 5.95
C ALA A 190 -3.20 -5.19 5.44
N VAL A 191 -2.34 -5.69 6.31
CA VAL A 191 -0.96 -6.00 5.97
C VAL A 191 -0.60 -7.44 6.32
N HIS A 192 0.38 -8.00 5.61
CA HIS A 192 0.95 -9.26 6.03
C HIS A 192 1.60 -9.11 7.42
N PRO A 193 1.41 -10.04 8.37
CA PRO A 193 1.91 -9.93 9.76
C PRO A 193 3.39 -9.60 9.88
N ARG A 194 4.22 -10.03 8.91
CA ARG A 194 5.64 -9.70 8.85
C ARG A 194 5.92 -8.19 8.70
N ALA A 195 5.01 -7.43 8.12
CA ALA A 195 5.13 -5.98 8.01
C ALA A 195 4.57 -5.25 9.25
N GLY A 196 3.84 -5.95 10.11
CA GLY A 196 3.13 -5.36 11.25
C GLY A 196 4.02 -4.58 12.21
N ALA A 197 5.27 -5.02 12.42
CA ALA A 197 6.21 -4.33 13.31
C ALA A 197 6.54 -2.91 12.80
N PHE A 198 6.74 -2.73 11.50
CA PHE A 198 6.97 -1.42 10.90
C PHE A 198 5.78 -0.48 11.14
N TYR A 199 4.58 -0.92 10.80
CA TYR A 199 3.38 -0.09 10.96
C TYR A 199 3.10 0.27 12.41
N ARG A 200 3.24 -0.68 13.33
CA ARG A 200 3.01 -0.43 14.76
C ARG A 200 4.10 0.41 15.40
N ASN A 201 5.34 0.11 15.14
CA ASN A 201 6.45 0.72 15.88
C ASN A 201 6.96 2.02 15.24
N VAL A 202 6.78 2.22 13.94
CA VAL A 202 7.24 3.43 13.22
C VAL A 202 6.08 4.36 12.89
N LEU A 203 4.96 3.83 12.42
CA LEU A 203 3.81 4.63 12.00
C LEU A 203 2.65 4.64 13.03
N PHE A 204 2.82 3.96 14.16
CA PHE A 204 1.87 3.94 15.30
C PHE A 204 0.47 3.42 14.99
N PHE A 205 0.34 2.57 13.98
CA PHE A 205 -0.90 1.83 13.78
C PHE A 205 -1.14 0.85 14.92
N SER A 206 -2.37 0.77 15.39
CA SER A 206 -2.82 -0.19 16.40
C SER A 206 -3.55 -1.37 15.77
N PRO A 207 -3.37 -2.60 16.24
CA PRO A 207 -4.18 -3.73 15.81
C PRO A 207 -5.66 -3.48 16.12
N MET A 208 -6.54 -3.75 15.15
CA MET A 208 -7.99 -3.65 15.34
C MET A 208 -8.70 -5.01 15.28
N GLY A 209 -7.96 -6.09 15.04
CA GLY A 209 -8.49 -7.44 14.97
C GLY A 209 -7.40 -8.50 14.92
N ARG A 210 -7.83 -9.76 14.73
CA ARG A 210 -6.93 -10.91 14.62
C ARG A 210 -6.43 -11.08 13.19
N VAL A 211 -5.30 -11.77 13.05
CA VAL A 211 -4.80 -12.21 11.73
C VAL A 211 -5.77 -13.22 11.13
N GLN A 212 -6.15 -12.99 9.87
CA GLN A 212 -7.04 -13.87 9.11
C GLN A 212 -6.45 -14.18 7.73
N PRO A 213 -6.77 -15.33 7.10
CA PRO A 213 -6.38 -15.62 5.74
C PRO A 213 -7.28 -14.84 4.76
N TYR A 214 -6.69 -14.26 3.72
CA TYR A 214 -7.40 -13.59 2.64
C TYR A 214 -7.56 -14.56 1.45
N THR A 215 -8.71 -15.18 1.35
CA THR A 215 -8.97 -16.28 0.40
C THR A 215 -8.72 -15.87 -1.06
N LYS A 216 -9.18 -14.69 -1.48
CA LYS A 216 -8.96 -14.17 -2.85
C LYS A 216 -7.49 -13.82 -3.15
N LEU A 217 -6.65 -13.77 -2.15
CA LEU A 217 -5.22 -13.51 -2.28
C LEU A 217 -4.40 -14.74 -1.85
N ASN A 218 -4.75 -15.90 -2.37
CA ASN A 218 -4.07 -17.19 -2.10
C ASN A 218 -3.89 -17.47 -0.60
N ASN A 219 -4.90 -17.15 0.22
CA ASN A 219 -4.87 -17.28 1.67
C ASN A 219 -3.70 -16.52 2.33
N ALA A 220 -3.22 -15.45 1.71
CA ALA A 220 -2.21 -14.59 2.32
C ALA A 220 -2.71 -14.08 3.67
N LEU A 221 -1.86 -14.14 4.69
CA LEU A 221 -2.22 -13.69 6.03
C LEU A 221 -2.41 -12.18 6.06
N SER A 222 -3.51 -11.74 6.64
CA SER A 222 -3.95 -10.35 6.75
C SER A 222 -4.09 -9.94 8.20
N LEU A 223 -3.34 -8.92 8.62
CA LEU A 223 -3.42 -8.28 9.92
C LEU A 223 -4.07 -6.90 9.74
N PRO A 224 -5.27 -6.67 10.31
CA PRO A 224 -5.94 -5.37 10.20
C PRO A 224 -5.38 -4.40 11.24
N LEU A 225 -5.02 -3.21 10.80
CA LEU A 225 -4.46 -2.16 11.63
C LEU A 225 -5.21 -0.84 11.39
N CYS A 226 -5.28 -0.01 12.42
CA CYS A 226 -5.89 1.32 12.39
C CYS A 226 -4.93 2.37 12.93
N LEU A 227 -4.87 3.53 12.29
CA LEU A 227 -4.21 4.72 12.80
C LEU A 227 -5.22 5.85 12.97
N ASP A 228 -5.33 6.36 14.18
CA ASP A 228 -6.10 7.58 14.48
C ASP A 228 -5.28 8.80 14.06
N LEU A 229 -5.72 9.48 12.98
CA LEU A 229 -5.05 10.64 12.44
C LEU A 229 -5.22 11.89 13.30
N GLY A 230 -6.29 11.96 14.13
CA GLY A 230 -6.48 13.06 15.07
C GLY A 230 -5.39 13.09 16.14
N ASN A 231 -4.99 11.91 16.61
CA ASN A 231 -3.95 11.77 17.63
C ASN A 231 -2.53 11.58 17.05
N ALA A 232 -2.41 11.26 15.77
CA ALA A 232 -1.13 10.96 15.13
C ALA A 232 -0.09 12.09 15.31
N PRO A 233 -0.40 13.39 15.09
CA PRO A 233 0.59 14.45 15.24
C PRO A 233 1.20 14.49 16.65
N ALA A 234 0.40 14.36 17.69
CA ALA A 234 0.91 14.37 19.07
C ALA A 234 1.80 13.16 19.36
N ILE A 235 1.39 11.96 18.89
CA ILE A 235 2.16 10.72 19.05
C ILE A 235 3.49 10.81 18.29
N PHE A 236 3.48 11.31 17.05
CA PHE A 236 4.69 11.50 16.25
C PHE A 236 5.61 12.53 16.88
N GLN A 237 5.07 13.65 17.37
CA GLN A 237 5.84 14.67 18.07
C GLN A 237 6.53 14.08 19.29
N GLN A 238 5.80 13.42 20.18
CA GLN A 238 6.36 12.78 21.37
C GLN A 238 7.44 11.74 21.04
N ALA A 239 7.20 10.91 20.01
CA ALA A 239 8.11 9.82 19.66
C ALA A 239 9.38 10.27 18.94
N TYR A 240 9.31 11.38 18.18
CA TYR A 240 10.36 11.82 17.26
C TYR A 240 10.95 13.20 17.62
N GLN A 241 10.69 13.75 18.79
CA GLN A 241 11.20 15.05 19.22
C GLN A 241 12.74 15.15 19.31
N ARG A 242 13.42 14.02 19.45
CA ARG A 242 14.88 14.04 19.63
C ARG A 242 15.59 14.39 18.32
N PRO A 243 16.48 15.40 18.29
CA PRO A 243 17.23 15.80 17.10
C PRO A 243 18.01 14.67 16.42
N THR A 244 18.35 13.63 17.19
CA THR A 244 19.09 12.45 16.71
C THR A 244 18.24 11.50 15.85
N LEU A 245 16.93 11.68 15.83
CA LEU A 245 15.98 10.84 15.07
C LEU A 245 15.57 11.47 13.72
N GLY A 246 16.40 12.35 13.17
CA GLY A 246 16.25 12.90 11.84
C GLY A 246 16.88 12.02 10.75
N PHE A 247 16.48 12.26 9.53
CA PHE A 247 17.05 11.67 8.32
C PHE A 247 17.18 12.75 7.24
N SER A 248 17.89 12.46 6.17
CA SER A 248 18.10 13.43 5.09
C SER A 248 17.15 13.14 3.93
N VAL A 249 16.52 14.19 3.41
CA VAL A 249 15.77 14.20 2.15
C VAL A 249 16.40 15.27 1.28
N GLU A 250 16.92 14.91 0.12
CA GLU A 250 17.63 15.83 -0.79
C GLU A 250 18.71 16.69 -0.09
N GLY A 251 19.45 16.09 0.80
CA GLY A 251 20.50 16.79 1.57
C GLY A 251 19.99 17.62 2.75
N GLN A 252 18.70 17.87 2.85
CA GLN A 252 18.10 18.60 3.98
C GLN A 252 17.72 17.64 5.11
N ARG A 253 18.14 17.96 6.32
CA ARG A 253 17.79 17.16 7.50
C ARG A 253 16.36 17.45 7.91
N THR A 254 15.57 16.39 8.07
CA THR A 254 14.18 16.47 8.52
C THR A 254 13.88 15.47 9.63
N HIS A 255 12.80 15.68 10.36
CA HIS A 255 12.31 14.77 11.38
C HIS A 255 11.05 14.04 10.89
N PHE A 256 10.77 12.87 11.45
CA PHE A 256 9.56 12.13 11.09
C PHE A 256 8.28 12.90 11.38
N PHE A 257 8.26 13.72 12.43
CA PHE A 257 7.13 14.60 12.69
C PHE A 257 6.91 15.60 11.56
N ASP A 258 7.94 16.36 11.18
CA ASP A 258 7.85 17.32 10.08
C ASP A 258 7.54 16.62 8.77
N PHE A 259 8.15 15.48 8.54
CA PHE A 259 7.96 14.69 7.33
C PHE A 259 6.51 14.24 7.14
N PHE A 260 5.83 13.77 8.18
CA PHE A 260 4.46 13.24 8.05
C PHE A 260 3.37 14.21 8.44
N CYS A 261 3.57 15.10 9.40
CA CYS A 261 2.48 15.83 10.06
C CYS A 261 2.41 17.31 9.71
N ARG A 262 3.50 17.98 9.28
CA ARG A 262 3.43 19.39 8.93
C ARG A 262 2.77 19.61 7.58
N SER A 263 1.82 20.54 7.51
CA SER A 263 1.10 20.90 6.27
C SER A 263 1.98 21.67 5.28
N ASP A 264 2.96 22.40 5.77
CA ASP A 264 3.87 23.28 5.03
C ASP A 264 5.16 22.61 4.54
N TYR A 265 5.23 21.27 4.57
CA TYR A 265 6.40 20.53 4.16
C TYR A 265 6.68 20.65 2.64
N ALA A 266 7.78 21.32 2.29
CA ALA A 266 8.05 21.77 0.92
C ALA A 266 8.40 20.65 -0.10
N HIS A 267 8.88 19.50 0.37
CA HIS A 267 9.37 18.42 -0.52
C HIS A 267 8.26 17.63 -1.23
N ILE A 268 7.00 17.79 -0.82
CA ILE A 268 5.86 17.16 -1.50
C ILE A 268 4.82 18.23 -1.82
N ARG A 269 4.63 18.46 -3.10
CA ARG A 269 3.60 19.37 -3.61
C ARG A 269 2.32 18.59 -3.87
N LEU A 270 1.32 18.78 -3.03
CA LEU A 270 -0.02 18.27 -3.25
C LEU A 270 -0.86 19.33 -3.97
N PRO A 271 -1.89 18.93 -4.76
CA PRO A 271 -2.82 19.88 -5.37
C PRO A 271 -3.46 20.78 -4.31
N ALA A 272 -3.39 22.09 -4.49
CA ALA A 272 -3.89 23.07 -3.51
C ALA A 272 -5.40 22.98 -3.27
N THR A 273 -6.16 22.51 -4.26
CA THR A 273 -7.63 22.48 -4.21
C THR A 273 -8.19 21.25 -3.49
N GLY A 274 -7.38 20.26 -3.11
CA GLY A 274 -7.87 19.00 -2.56
C GLY A 274 -8.78 18.21 -3.51
N SER A 275 -8.82 18.57 -4.79
CA SER A 275 -9.68 17.91 -5.77
C SER A 275 -9.10 16.54 -6.16
N VAL A 276 -9.97 15.53 -6.10
CA VAL A 276 -9.67 14.18 -6.60
C VAL A 276 -10.12 14.11 -8.05
N ARG A 277 -9.30 13.46 -8.91
CA ARG A 277 -9.74 13.15 -10.26
C ARG A 277 -11.00 12.28 -10.20
N ARG A 278 -12.02 12.70 -10.95
CA ARG A 278 -13.21 11.90 -11.19
C ARG A 278 -13.10 11.25 -12.57
N TRP A 279 -13.48 10.00 -12.66
CA TRP A 279 -13.55 9.27 -13.91
C TRP A 279 -14.94 9.47 -14.51
N ASP A 280 -15.01 9.81 -15.76
CA ASP A 280 -16.28 9.85 -16.47
C ASP A 280 -16.76 8.43 -16.86
N ALA A 281 -18.03 8.32 -17.28
CA ALA A 281 -18.62 7.03 -17.62
C ALA A 281 -17.85 6.30 -18.73
N GLN A 282 -17.33 7.05 -19.71
CA GLN A 282 -16.56 6.47 -20.82
C GLN A 282 -15.22 5.92 -20.36
N GLU A 283 -14.52 6.62 -19.47
CA GLU A 283 -13.27 6.15 -18.87
C GLU A 283 -13.51 4.88 -18.03
N VAL A 284 -14.60 4.86 -17.23
CA VAL A 284 -14.99 3.69 -16.44
C VAL A 284 -15.26 2.49 -17.34
N LEU A 285 -16.07 2.65 -18.39
CA LEU A 285 -16.38 1.58 -19.34
C LEU A 285 -15.15 1.09 -20.10
N THR A 286 -14.27 2.01 -20.48
CA THR A 286 -12.99 1.69 -21.15
C THR A 286 -12.10 0.85 -20.24
N HIS A 287 -11.93 1.25 -18.99
CA HIS A 287 -11.15 0.48 -18.01
C HIS A 287 -11.74 -0.91 -17.77
N MET A 288 -13.07 -1.01 -17.62
CA MET A 288 -13.76 -2.29 -17.45
C MET A 288 -13.50 -3.22 -18.63
N ALA A 289 -13.66 -2.71 -19.87
CA ALA A 289 -13.43 -3.50 -21.08
C ALA A 289 -11.98 -4.02 -21.15
N ARG A 290 -11.00 -3.19 -20.83
CA ARG A 290 -9.57 -3.59 -20.77
C ARG A 290 -9.29 -4.63 -19.70
N CYS A 291 -10.06 -4.64 -18.60
CA CYS A 291 -10.00 -5.67 -17.58
C CYS A 291 -10.83 -6.94 -17.91
N GLY A 292 -11.52 -6.98 -19.05
CA GLY A 292 -12.41 -8.07 -19.43
C GLY A 292 -13.69 -8.14 -18.59
N VAL A 293 -14.13 -7.01 -18.04
CA VAL A 293 -15.34 -6.90 -17.21
C VAL A 293 -16.45 -6.21 -18.01
N HIS A 294 -17.64 -6.81 -18.01
CA HIS A 294 -18.83 -6.21 -18.64
C HIS A 294 -19.78 -5.64 -17.58
N GLY A 295 -20.37 -4.48 -17.83
CA GLY A 295 -21.26 -3.79 -16.89
C GLY A 295 -22.40 -4.68 -16.35
N ARG A 296 -23.00 -5.52 -17.20
CA ARG A 296 -24.03 -6.50 -16.81
C ARG A 296 -23.57 -7.53 -15.77
N ASN A 297 -22.26 -7.71 -15.60
CA ASN A 297 -21.69 -8.63 -14.61
C ASN A 297 -21.44 -7.97 -13.25
N LEU A 298 -21.68 -6.66 -13.16
CA LEU A 298 -21.55 -5.91 -11.91
C LEU A 298 -22.88 -5.93 -11.15
N SER A 299 -22.80 -6.00 -9.82
CA SER A 299 -23.99 -5.86 -8.98
C SER A 299 -24.61 -4.46 -9.15
N PRO A 300 -25.94 -4.30 -8.96
CA PRO A 300 -26.60 -2.99 -9.04
C PRO A 300 -25.98 -1.94 -8.10
N ARG A 301 -25.45 -2.38 -6.95
CA ARG A 301 -24.74 -1.51 -5.99
C ARG A 301 -23.46 -0.93 -6.60
N VAL A 302 -22.69 -1.75 -7.30
CA VAL A 302 -21.46 -1.31 -7.97
C VAL A 302 -21.78 -0.40 -9.15
N GLN A 303 -22.78 -0.74 -9.96
CA GLN A 303 -23.21 0.09 -11.10
C GLN A 303 -23.59 1.50 -10.63
N ARG A 304 -24.43 1.61 -9.60
CA ARG A 304 -24.80 2.90 -9.00
C ARG A 304 -23.59 3.66 -8.45
N ALA A 305 -22.68 2.98 -7.77
CA ALA A 305 -21.49 3.62 -7.20
C ALA A 305 -20.56 4.19 -8.27
N LEU A 306 -20.53 3.57 -9.46
CA LEU A 306 -19.75 4.03 -10.61
C LEU A 306 -20.53 4.98 -11.54
N ALA A 307 -21.74 5.37 -11.18
CA ALA A 307 -22.64 6.18 -12.02
C ALA A 307 -22.86 5.58 -13.42
N LEU A 308 -22.98 4.25 -13.50
CA LEU A 308 -23.25 3.50 -14.73
C LEU A 308 -24.75 3.11 -14.89
N ALA A 309 -25.59 3.54 -13.97
CA ALA A 309 -27.04 3.26 -13.95
C ALA A 309 -27.81 4.42 -14.55
#